data_19833fe51c64e170b241475bd40c066f
#
_entry.id   19833fe51c64e170b241475bd40c066f
#
_cell.length_a   1.000
_cell.length_b   1.000
_cell.length_c   1.000
_cell.angle_alpha   90.00
_cell.angle_beta   90.00
_cell.angle_gamma   90.00
#
_symmetry.space_group_name_H-M   'P 1'
#
loop_
_entity.id
_entity.type
_entity.pdbx_description
1 polymer ?
#
loop_
_entity_poly.entity_id
_entity_poly.type
_entity_poly.pdbx_seq_one_letter_code
_entity_poly.pdbx_strand_id
1 'polypeptide(L)'
;ILEKIASDPEDNEVKGVEIRLWEKIKTKAREGRRTGVGITAEGDMLAALGLRYGSDEAVDFSVDIHKQLAVAAYGSSVVLAKERGAFKIFDVEREKNNPFIARLKEASPEMYQEMVKYGRRNIACLTIAPTGTTSLMTQTTSGIEPVFLPVYKRRRKVNPNDKNVHVDFTDEMGDAYEEFIVFHHKFAIWME
;
A
#
# COMPACT_ATOMS: atom_id res chain seq x y z
N ILE A 1 14.88 8.71 -15.89
CA ILE A 1 15.71 9.15 -14.74
C ILE A 1 17.18 9.22 -15.17
N LEU A 2 17.83 8.14 -15.62
CA LEU A 2 19.25 8.14 -16.00
C LEU A 2 19.61 9.22 -17.04
N GLU A 3 18.79 9.41 -18.06
CA GLU A 3 18.97 10.46 -19.07
C GLU A 3 18.86 11.85 -18.45
N LYS A 4 17.94 12.04 -17.52
CA LYS A 4 17.74 13.30 -16.82
C LYS A 4 18.95 13.66 -15.94
N ILE A 5 19.48 12.69 -15.18
CA ILE A 5 20.68 12.87 -14.36
C ILE A 5 21.89 13.21 -15.24
N ALA A 6 22.06 12.51 -16.37
CA ALA A 6 23.16 12.78 -17.30
C ALA A 6 23.14 14.21 -17.87
N SER A 7 21.95 14.80 -18.06
CA SER A 7 21.78 16.17 -18.57
C SER A 7 21.75 17.26 -17.50
N ASP A 8 21.78 16.89 -16.20
CA ASP A 8 21.78 17.86 -15.10
C ASP A 8 23.10 18.64 -15.04
N PRO A 9 23.11 19.94 -14.70
CA PRO A 9 24.33 20.74 -14.58
C PRO A 9 25.21 20.46 -13.34
N GLU A 10 24.83 19.50 -12.51
CA GLU A 10 25.60 19.11 -11.32
C GLU A 10 27.01 18.60 -11.62
N ASP A 11 27.85 18.54 -10.60
CA ASP A 11 29.21 18.01 -10.66
C ASP A 11 29.23 16.56 -11.15
N ASN A 12 30.23 16.23 -11.97
CA ASN A 12 30.39 14.90 -12.57
C ASN A 12 30.60 13.78 -11.55
N GLU A 13 31.19 14.07 -10.39
CA GLU A 13 31.39 13.08 -9.33
C GLU A 13 30.04 12.71 -8.69
N VAL A 14 29.19 13.70 -8.37
CA VAL A 14 27.84 13.53 -7.87
C VAL A 14 26.99 12.73 -8.86
N LYS A 15 26.97 13.15 -10.12
CA LYS A 15 26.29 12.43 -11.20
C LYS A 15 26.75 10.96 -11.30
N GLY A 16 28.04 10.72 -11.17
CA GLY A 16 28.61 9.37 -11.23
C GLY A 16 28.08 8.47 -10.11
N VAL A 17 27.89 9.00 -8.91
CA VAL A 17 27.29 8.27 -7.78
C VAL A 17 25.82 7.96 -8.05
N GLU A 18 25.04 8.94 -8.48
CA GLU A 18 23.62 8.77 -8.79
C GLU A 18 23.39 7.79 -9.94
N ILE A 19 24.14 7.91 -11.03
CA ILE A 19 24.03 6.98 -12.17
C ILE A 19 24.28 5.54 -11.71
N ARG A 20 25.34 5.28 -10.95
CA ARG A 20 25.65 3.95 -10.42
C ARG A 20 24.52 3.40 -9.54
N LEU A 21 23.91 4.24 -8.70
CA LEU A 21 22.77 3.85 -7.86
C LEU A 21 21.57 3.45 -8.72
N TRP A 22 21.19 4.30 -9.66
CA TRP A 22 20.03 4.04 -10.52
C TRP A 22 20.21 2.87 -11.48
N GLU A 23 21.44 2.60 -11.92
CA GLU A 23 21.74 1.39 -12.69
C GLU A 23 21.56 0.12 -11.86
N LYS A 24 22.01 0.12 -10.60
CA LYS A 24 21.75 -0.98 -9.66
C LYS A 24 20.26 -1.19 -9.42
N ILE A 25 19.51 -0.10 -9.17
CA ILE A 25 18.05 -0.14 -8.99
C ILE A 25 17.38 -0.72 -10.24
N LYS A 26 17.72 -0.23 -11.43
CA LYS A 26 17.23 -0.71 -12.72
C LYS A 26 17.47 -2.21 -12.91
N THR A 27 18.68 -2.66 -12.59
CA THR A 27 19.04 -4.08 -12.67
C THR A 27 18.18 -4.92 -11.74
N LYS A 28 18.09 -4.55 -10.45
CA LYS A 28 17.28 -5.26 -9.47
C LYS A 28 15.79 -5.24 -9.79
N ALA A 29 15.28 -4.13 -10.26
CA ALA A 29 13.90 -4.02 -10.71
C ALA A 29 13.59 -4.97 -11.87
N ARG A 30 14.50 -5.12 -12.84
CA ARG A 30 14.35 -6.05 -13.97
C ARG A 30 14.50 -7.52 -13.58
N GLU A 31 15.37 -7.81 -12.62
CA GLU A 31 15.56 -9.17 -12.13
C GLU A 31 14.35 -9.73 -11.40
N GLY A 32 13.73 -8.91 -10.54
CA GLY A 32 12.63 -9.35 -9.68
C GLY A 32 11.23 -8.93 -10.16
N ARG A 33 11.11 -7.82 -10.92
CA ARG A 33 9.82 -7.29 -11.40
C ARG A 33 8.78 -7.18 -10.29
N ARG A 34 9.18 -6.66 -9.13
CA ARG A 34 8.33 -6.51 -7.96
C ARG A 34 7.17 -5.56 -8.25
N THR A 35 5.97 -5.98 -7.88
CA THR A 35 4.74 -5.16 -7.89
C THR A 35 4.12 -5.17 -6.51
N GLY A 36 3.12 -4.31 -6.30
CA GLY A 36 2.36 -4.28 -5.06
C GLY A 36 0.89 -4.02 -5.38
N VAL A 37 0.07 -5.03 -5.21
CA VAL A 37 -1.39 -4.93 -5.22
C VAL A 37 -1.86 -5.01 -3.78
N GLY A 38 -2.74 -4.14 -3.37
CA GLY A 38 -3.28 -4.11 -2.02
C GLY A 38 -4.66 -3.49 -2.00
N ILE A 39 -5.20 -3.35 -0.82
CA ILE A 39 -6.50 -2.73 -0.59
C ILE A 39 -6.36 -1.48 0.27
N THR A 40 -7.34 -0.62 0.20
CA THR A 40 -7.56 0.50 1.10
C THR A 40 -8.99 0.45 1.59
N ALA A 41 -9.28 1.12 2.70
CA ALA A 41 -10.60 1.17 3.31
C ALA A 41 -11.13 -0.16 3.87
N GLU A 42 -10.25 -1.06 4.32
CA GLU A 42 -10.69 -2.30 4.95
C GLU A 42 -11.46 -2.03 6.25
N GLY A 43 -11.01 -1.07 7.06
CA GLY A 43 -11.75 -0.66 8.25
C GLY A 43 -13.17 -0.18 7.95
N ASP A 44 -13.34 0.62 6.90
CA ASP A 44 -14.66 1.07 6.44
C ASP A 44 -15.51 -0.09 5.89
N MET A 45 -14.89 -1.01 5.16
CA MET A 45 -15.57 -2.20 4.66
C MET A 45 -16.13 -3.06 5.79
N LEU A 46 -15.32 -3.33 6.83
CA LEU A 46 -15.77 -4.09 8.00
C LEU A 46 -16.92 -3.37 8.72
N ALA A 47 -16.81 -2.05 8.92
CA ALA A 47 -17.86 -1.26 9.54
C ALA A 47 -19.16 -1.28 8.72
N ALA A 48 -19.09 -1.14 7.39
CA ALA A 48 -20.24 -1.20 6.50
C ALA A 48 -20.93 -2.57 6.49
N LEU A 49 -20.18 -3.64 6.75
CA LEU A 49 -20.71 -5.00 6.91
C LEU A 49 -21.21 -5.31 8.32
N GLY A 50 -21.13 -4.37 9.26
CA GLY A 50 -21.48 -4.57 10.65
C GLY A 50 -20.50 -5.43 11.44
N LEU A 51 -19.28 -5.65 10.91
CA LEU A 51 -18.25 -6.44 11.55
C LEU A 51 -17.39 -5.55 12.45
N ARG A 52 -17.33 -5.88 13.74
CA ARG A 52 -16.49 -5.15 14.68
C ARG A 52 -15.03 -5.41 14.39
N TYR A 53 -14.27 -4.36 14.08
CA TYR A 53 -12.83 -4.45 13.87
C TYR A 53 -12.12 -5.15 15.05
N GLY A 54 -11.31 -6.18 14.75
CA GLY A 54 -10.59 -6.98 15.74
C GLY A 54 -11.42 -8.06 16.43
N SER A 55 -12.68 -8.29 16.04
CA SER A 55 -13.41 -9.50 16.43
C SER A 55 -12.95 -10.70 15.60
N ASP A 56 -13.16 -11.91 16.12
CA ASP A 56 -12.80 -13.15 15.43
C ASP A 56 -13.48 -13.22 14.05
N GLU A 57 -14.77 -12.87 13.98
CA GLU A 57 -15.54 -12.83 12.75
C GLU A 57 -14.94 -11.85 11.71
N ALA A 58 -14.53 -10.66 12.13
CA ALA A 58 -13.87 -9.68 11.26
C ALA A 58 -12.50 -10.17 10.80
N VAL A 59 -11.75 -10.84 11.68
CA VAL A 59 -10.44 -11.43 11.34
C VAL A 59 -10.61 -12.55 10.32
N ASP A 60 -11.54 -13.46 10.51
CA ASP A 60 -11.82 -14.57 9.57
C ASP A 60 -12.22 -14.01 8.20
N PHE A 61 -13.12 -13.02 8.17
CA PHE A 61 -13.51 -12.36 6.93
C PHE A 61 -12.32 -11.69 6.22
N SER A 62 -11.49 -10.95 6.97
CA SER A 62 -10.29 -10.31 6.43
C SER A 62 -9.29 -11.35 5.87
N VAL A 63 -9.09 -12.46 6.58
CA VAL A 63 -8.25 -13.57 6.10
C VAL A 63 -8.74 -14.12 4.78
N ASP A 64 -10.05 -14.32 4.62
CA ASP A 64 -10.63 -14.83 3.37
C ASP A 64 -10.46 -13.85 2.21
N ILE A 65 -10.69 -12.57 2.42
CA ILE A 65 -10.48 -11.53 1.40
C ILE A 65 -9.01 -11.48 0.97
N HIS A 66 -8.09 -11.44 1.92
CA HIS A 66 -6.65 -11.39 1.61
C HIS A 66 -6.14 -12.67 0.96
N LYS A 67 -6.69 -13.84 1.31
CA LYS A 67 -6.43 -15.12 0.65
C LYS A 67 -6.85 -15.08 -0.82
N GLN A 68 -8.06 -14.62 -1.11
CA GLN A 68 -8.55 -14.48 -2.48
C GLN A 68 -7.69 -13.49 -3.28
N LEU A 69 -7.35 -12.34 -2.71
CA LEU A 69 -6.46 -11.36 -3.33
C LEU A 69 -5.09 -11.98 -3.64
N ALA A 70 -4.53 -12.75 -2.71
CA ALA A 70 -3.24 -13.41 -2.89
C ALA A 70 -3.29 -14.43 -4.05
N VAL A 71 -4.27 -15.32 -4.05
CA VAL A 71 -4.44 -16.33 -5.11
C VAL A 71 -4.64 -15.67 -6.47
N ALA A 72 -5.49 -14.65 -6.55
CA ALA A 72 -5.73 -13.94 -7.81
C ALA A 72 -4.49 -13.20 -8.32
N ALA A 73 -3.78 -12.48 -7.46
CA ALA A 73 -2.58 -11.72 -7.84
C ALA A 73 -1.44 -12.64 -8.30
N TYR A 74 -1.19 -13.73 -7.58
CA TYR A 74 -0.15 -14.69 -7.94
C TYR A 74 -0.55 -15.51 -9.17
N GLY A 75 -1.82 -15.90 -9.29
CA GLY A 75 -2.36 -16.53 -10.50
C GLY A 75 -2.20 -15.66 -11.74
N SER A 76 -2.54 -14.38 -11.64
CA SER A 76 -2.31 -13.41 -12.72
C SER A 76 -0.82 -13.28 -13.07
N SER A 77 0.07 -13.32 -12.07
CA SER A 77 1.52 -13.31 -12.31
C SER A 77 2.02 -14.57 -13.02
N VAL A 78 1.39 -15.73 -12.80
CA VAL A 78 1.65 -16.96 -13.55
C VAL A 78 1.18 -16.84 -14.99
N VAL A 79 -0.01 -16.30 -15.22
CA VAL A 79 -0.51 -16.02 -16.59
C VAL A 79 0.44 -15.10 -17.34
N LEU A 80 0.87 -14.01 -16.72
CA LEU A 80 1.87 -13.11 -17.28
C LEU A 80 3.24 -13.79 -17.54
N ALA A 81 3.61 -14.78 -16.75
CA ALA A 81 4.82 -15.52 -16.99
C ALA A 81 4.70 -16.44 -18.22
N LYS A 82 3.54 -17.02 -18.48
CA LYS A 82 3.27 -17.79 -19.72
C LYS A 82 3.42 -16.92 -20.97
N GLU A 83 2.99 -15.64 -20.89
CA GLU A 83 3.05 -14.73 -22.01
C GLU A 83 4.42 -14.07 -22.21
N ARG A 84 5.11 -13.73 -21.12
CA ARG A 84 6.27 -12.82 -21.11
C ARG A 84 7.52 -13.39 -20.44
N GLY A 85 7.46 -14.66 -20.01
CA GLY A 85 8.50 -15.32 -19.24
C GLY A 85 8.47 -14.96 -17.75
N ALA A 86 8.99 -15.85 -16.92
CA ALA A 86 9.14 -15.64 -15.49
C ALA A 86 10.12 -14.50 -15.17
N PHE A 87 10.12 -14.02 -13.92
CA PHE A 87 11.15 -13.10 -13.48
C PHE A 87 12.53 -13.81 -13.48
N LYS A 88 13.59 -13.07 -13.80
CA LYS A 88 14.89 -13.62 -14.19
C LYS A 88 15.53 -14.59 -13.16
N ILE A 89 15.32 -14.31 -11.88
CA ILE A 89 15.93 -15.09 -10.77
C ILE A 89 14.95 -16.07 -10.13
N PHE A 90 13.82 -16.38 -10.81
CA PHE A 90 12.86 -17.38 -10.33
C PHE A 90 13.50 -18.74 -10.18
N ASP A 91 13.31 -19.35 -9.02
CA ASP A 91 13.82 -20.67 -8.68
C ASP A 91 12.91 -21.31 -7.63
N VAL A 92 12.24 -22.38 -7.99
CA VAL A 92 11.30 -23.11 -7.14
C VAL A 92 11.97 -23.66 -5.89
N GLU A 93 13.22 -24.15 -6.02
CA GLU A 93 13.94 -24.74 -4.90
C GLU A 93 14.29 -23.72 -3.82
N ARG A 94 14.55 -22.47 -4.21
CA ARG A 94 14.78 -21.37 -3.26
C ARG A 94 13.55 -21.02 -2.45
N GLU A 95 12.38 -21.31 -2.97
CA GLU A 95 11.10 -20.93 -2.37
C GLU A 95 10.41 -22.07 -1.61
N LYS A 96 10.92 -23.30 -1.69
CA LYS A 96 10.27 -24.49 -1.10
C LYS A 96 9.99 -24.39 0.41
N ASN A 97 10.81 -23.64 1.13
CA ASN A 97 10.65 -23.43 2.58
C ASN A 97 10.00 -22.07 2.92
N ASN A 98 9.49 -21.34 1.94
CA ASN A 98 8.83 -20.07 2.16
C ASN A 98 7.40 -20.31 2.68
N PRO A 99 7.06 -19.88 3.91
CA PRO A 99 5.75 -20.14 4.51
C PRO A 99 4.61 -19.46 3.75
N PHE A 100 4.87 -18.35 3.07
CA PHE A 100 3.86 -17.69 2.23
C PHE A 100 3.55 -18.54 1.00
N ILE A 101 4.56 -19.12 0.35
CA ILE A 101 4.37 -20.02 -0.80
C ILE A 101 3.66 -21.31 -0.37
N ALA A 102 3.95 -21.83 0.82
CA ALA A 102 3.23 -22.96 1.38
C ALA A 102 1.72 -22.66 1.54
N ARG A 103 1.37 -21.50 2.09
CA ARG A 103 -0.04 -21.08 2.18
C ARG A 103 -0.70 -20.88 0.81
N LEU A 104 0.00 -20.34 -0.18
CA LEU A 104 -0.51 -20.25 -1.56
C LEU A 104 -0.78 -21.61 -2.16
N LYS A 105 0.11 -22.58 -1.93
CA LYS A 105 -0.07 -23.98 -2.36
C LYS A 105 -1.30 -24.63 -1.73
N GLU A 106 -1.51 -24.40 -0.44
CA GLU A 106 -2.69 -24.88 0.29
C GLU A 106 -3.98 -24.21 -0.23
N ALA A 107 -3.93 -22.88 -0.45
CA ALA A 107 -5.09 -22.11 -0.90
C ALA A 107 -5.50 -22.44 -2.35
N SER A 108 -4.55 -22.75 -3.23
CA SER A 108 -4.80 -23.11 -4.63
C SER A 108 -3.69 -24.04 -5.16
N PRO A 109 -3.85 -25.36 -4.97
CA PRO A 109 -2.88 -26.35 -5.47
C PRO A 109 -2.67 -26.28 -6.98
N GLU A 110 -3.74 -26.02 -7.74
CA GLU A 110 -3.68 -25.92 -9.20
C GLU A 110 -2.83 -24.72 -9.66
N MET A 111 -3.08 -23.54 -9.09
CA MET A 111 -2.29 -22.35 -9.38
C MET A 111 -0.81 -22.57 -9.00
N TYR A 112 -0.55 -23.25 -7.87
CA TYR A 112 0.83 -23.58 -7.47
C TYR A 112 1.52 -24.52 -8.47
N GLN A 113 0.84 -25.56 -9.00
CA GLN A 113 1.39 -26.44 -10.03
C GLN A 113 1.73 -25.67 -11.31
N GLU A 114 0.87 -24.77 -11.71
CA GLU A 114 1.12 -23.87 -12.83
C GLU A 114 2.33 -22.96 -12.57
N MET A 115 2.46 -22.43 -11.36
CA MET A 115 3.61 -21.60 -10.96
C MET A 115 4.92 -22.40 -10.98
N VAL A 116 4.91 -23.65 -10.54
CA VAL A 116 6.08 -24.55 -10.62
C VAL A 116 6.49 -24.79 -12.08
N LYS A 117 5.50 -24.98 -12.97
CA LYS A 117 5.74 -25.31 -14.38
C LYS A 117 6.20 -24.12 -15.22
N TYR A 118 5.58 -22.94 -15.02
CA TYR A 118 5.78 -21.77 -15.87
C TYR A 118 6.52 -20.63 -15.19
N GLY A 119 6.72 -20.73 -13.88
CA GLY A 119 7.17 -19.64 -13.05
C GLY A 119 6.09 -18.59 -12.83
N ARG A 120 6.47 -17.45 -12.27
CA ARG A 120 5.63 -16.24 -12.19
C ARG A 120 6.40 -15.01 -12.66
N ARG A 121 5.69 -14.00 -13.15
CA ARG A 121 6.28 -12.78 -13.72
C ARG A 121 6.93 -11.90 -12.68
N ASN A 122 6.43 -11.89 -11.45
CA ASN A 122 6.77 -10.96 -10.39
C ASN A 122 7.25 -11.70 -9.15
N ILE A 123 8.37 -11.28 -8.56
CA ILE A 123 8.92 -11.88 -7.33
C ILE A 123 8.00 -11.67 -6.13
N ALA A 124 7.32 -10.53 -6.07
CA ALA A 124 6.29 -10.21 -5.10
C ALA A 124 5.16 -9.48 -5.81
N CYS A 125 3.92 -9.78 -5.41
CA CYS A 125 2.71 -9.23 -6.02
C CYS A 125 1.90 -8.36 -5.07
N LEU A 126 2.05 -8.51 -3.76
CA LEU A 126 1.19 -7.89 -2.76
C LEU A 126 1.92 -6.85 -1.93
N THR A 127 1.16 -5.89 -1.44
CA THR A 127 1.60 -4.89 -0.46
C THR A 127 0.42 -4.39 0.35
N ILE A 128 0.67 -4.05 1.61
CA ILE A 128 -0.23 -3.21 2.39
C ILE A 128 0.43 -1.84 2.46
N ALA A 129 -0.06 -0.92 1.63
CA ALA A 129 0.46 0.44 1.55
C ALA A 129 -0.35 1.39 2.44
N PRO A 130 0.26 2.46 2.97
CA PRO A 130 -0.47 3.43 3.81
C PRO A 130 -1.65 4.10 3.11
N THR A 131 -1.62 4.28 1.80
CA THR A 131 -2.69 4.83 0.95
C THR A 131 -3.29 6.17 1.40
N GLY A 132 -2.50 7.01 2.11
CA GLY A 132 -3.00 8.25 2.71
C GLY A 132 -3.63 9.21 1.69
N THR A 133 -2.95 9.50 0.57
CA THR A 133 -3.50 10.38 -0.48
C THR A 133 -4.73 9.75 -1.15
N THR A 134 -4.69 8.44 -1.42
CA THR A 134 -5.82 7.73 -2.03
C THR A 134 -7.06 7.79 -1.12
N SER A 135 -6.88 7.55 0.18
CA SER A 135 -7.97 7.59 1.16
C SER A 135 -8.60 8.98 1.28
N LEU A 136 -7.81 10.04 1.17
CA LEU A 136 -8.34 11.41 1.12
C LEU A 136 -9.23 11.64 -0.11
N MET A 137 -8.84 11.12 -1.27
CA MET A 137 -9.63 11.23 -2.50
C MET A 137 -10.93 10.43 -2.43
N THR A 138 -10.89 9.24 -1.84
CA THR A 138 -12.05 8.36 -1.70
C THR A 138 -12.90 8.66 -0.46
N GLN A 139 -12.41 9.53 0.44
CA GLN A 139 -13.05 9.87 1.72
C GLN A 139 -13.30 8.63 2.58
N THR A 140 -12.31 7.77 2.68
CA THR A 140 -12.34 6.50 3.42
C THR A 140 -11.19 6.41 4.41
N THR A 141 -11.16 5.36 5.23
CA THR A 141 -9.97 4.97 5.98
C THR A 141 -8.83 4.59 5.03
N SER A 142 -7.59 4.68 5.50
CA SER A 142 -6.40 4.29 4.73
C SER A 142 -5.97 2.87 5.08
N GLY A 143 -5.36 2.17 4.12
CA GLY A 143 -4.84 0.82 4.33
C GLY A 143 -5.89 -0.15 4.86
N ILE A 144 -5.51 -0.88 5.89
CA ILE A 144 -6.35 -1.88 6.57
C ILE A 144 -6.80 -1.38 7.97
N GLU A 145 -6.38 -0.18 8.36
CA GLU A 145 -6.64 0.36 9.69
C GLU A 145 -8.10 0.83 9.83
N PRO A 146 -8.67 0.72 11.05
CA PRO A 146 -9.98 1.27 11.32
C PRO A 146 -9.94 2.80 11.40
N VAL A 147 -11.10 3.45 11.36
CA VAL A 147 -11.20 4.85 11.71
C VAL A 147 -10.73 5.07 13.16
N PHE A 148 -9.83 6.01 13.36
CA PHE A 148 -9.31 6.33 14.69
C PHE A 148 -10.41 6.87 15.63
N LEU A 149 -11.12 7.89 15.16
CA LEU A 149 -12.31 8.45 15.81
C LEU A 149 -13.29 8.89 14.72
N PRO A 150 -14.59 8.58 14.83
CA PRO A 150 -15.58 9.02 13.86
C PRO A 150 -15.75 10.54 13.84
N VAL A 151 -15.50 11.19 14.96
CA VAL A 151 -15.52 12.65 15.14
C VAL A 151 -14.37 13.06 16.04
N TYR A 152 -13.58 14.03 15.64
CA TYR A 152 -12.54 14.60 16.50
C TYR A 152 -12.29 16.08 16.18
N LYS A 153 -11.72 16.78 17.15
CA LYS A 153 -11.30 18.15 17.00
C LYS A 153 -9.85 18.19 16.50
N ARG A 154 -9.63 18.87 15.39
CA ARG A 154 -8.28 19.10 14.83
C ARG A 154 -7.88 20.55 15.10
N ARG A 155 -6.61 20.73 15.48
CA ARG A 155 -5.99 22.05 15.62
C ARG A 155 -5.02 22.27 14.48
N ARG A 156 -5.11 23.44 13.85
CA ARG A 156 -4.15 23.92 12.86
C ARG A 156 -3.47 25.17 13.42
N LYS A 157 -2.14 25.16 13.47
CA LYS A 157 -1.39 26.37 13.85
C LYS A 157 -1.63 27.45 12.79
N VAL A 158 -1.96 28.64 13.24
CA VAL A 158 -2.11 29.83 12.39
C VAL A 158 -0.73 30.37 12.10
N ASN A 159 -0.39 30.52 10.81
CA ASN A 159 0.87 31.14 10.43
C ASN A 159 0.78 32.67 10.51
N PRO A 160 1.89 33.38 10.77
CA PRO A 160 1.89 34.85 10.87
C PRO A 160 1.34 35.58 9.62
N ASN A 161 1.39 34.92 8.47
CA ASN A 161 0.92 35.47 7.19
C ASN A 161 -0.53 35.08 6.84
N ASP A 162 -1.18 34.24 7.64
CA ASP A 162 -2.57 33.86 7.42
C ASP A 162 -3.48 35.05 7.77
N LYS A 163 -4.12 35.61 6.76
CA LYS A 163 -5.09 36.72 6.93
C LYS A 163 -6.49 36.13 7.06
N ASN A 164 -7.29 36.73 7.95
CA ASN A 164 -8.71 36.38 8.16
C ASN A 164 -8.94 34.96 8.72
N VAL A 165 -8.02 34.44 9.52
CA VAL A 165 -8.19 33.17 10.23
C VAL A 165 -8.73 33.48 11.62
N HIS A 166 -9.75 32.70 12.05
CA HIS A 166 -10.24 32.75 13.42
C HIS A 166 -9.26 32.04 14.34
N VAL A 167 -8.94 32.66 15.49
CA VAL A 167 -8.11 32.05 16.51
C VAL A 167 -9.00 31.52 17.62
N ASP A 168 -9.06 30.19 17.76
CA ASP A 168 -9.88 29.53 18.76
C ASP A 168 -9.09 29.24 20.06
N PHE A 169 -7.78 29.09 19.94
CA PHE A 169 -6.92 28.71 21.06
C PHE A 169 -5.52 29.29 20.91
N THR A 170 -4.94 29.76 22.01
CA THR A 170 -3.54 30.19 22.07
C THR A 170 -2.85 29.38 23.17
N ASP A 171 -1.71 28.76 22.88
CA ASP A 171 -0.97 27.99 23.85
C ASP A 171 -0.10 28.86 24.78
N GLU A 172 0.57 28.23 25.73
CA GLU A 172 1.44 28.90 26.71
C GLU A 172 2.66 29.57 26.06
N MET A 173 3.03 29.17 24.85
CA MET A 173 4.12 29.74 24.07
C MET A 173 3.69 30.95 23.23
N GLY A 174 2.39 31.27 23.22
CA GLY A 174 1.80 32.33 22.43
C GLY A 174 1.46 31.93 20.99
N ASP A 175 1.53 30.66 20.63
CA ASP A 175 1.14 30.16 19.34
C ASP A 175 -0.40 30.09 19.19
N ALA A 176 -0.91 30.65 18.13
CA ALA A 176 -2.34 30.69 17.83
C ALA A 176 -2.77 29.49 16.97
N TYR A 177 -3.94 28.94 17.28
CA TYR A 177 -4.52 27.79 16.58
C TYR A 177 -5.98 28.05 16.22
N GLU A 178 -6.35 27.57 15.04
CA GLU A 178 -7.72 27.39 14.59
C GLU A 178 -8.17 25.96 14.91
N GLU A 179 -9.36 25.78 15.47
CA GLU A 179 -9.96 24.48 15.77
C GLU A 179 -11.12 24.20 14.81
N PHE A 180 -11.20 22.99 14.33
CA PHE A 180 -12.34 22.53 13.54
C PHE A 180 -12.66 21.08 13.82
N ILE A 181 -13.95 20.75 13.73
CA ILE A 181 -14.45 19.39 13.91
C ILE A 181 -14.28 18.64 12.59
N VAL A 182 -13.58 17.49 12.65
CA VAL A 182 -13.44 16.60 11.52
C VAL A 182 -14.38 15.42 11.73
N PHE A 183 -15.24 15.21 10.75
CA PHE A 183 -16.16 14.09 10.68
C PHE A 183 -15.63 13.05 9.70
N HIS A 184 -15.68 11.77 10.08
CA HIS A 184 -15.45 10.71 9.13
C HIS A 184 -16.64 10.61 8.18
N HIS A 185 -16.42 10.86 6.90
CA HIS A 185 -17.49 11.04 5.92
C HIS A 185 -18.46 9.86 5.82
N LYS A 186 -17.95 8.63 5.83
CA LYS A 186 -18.78 7.42 5.74
C LYS A 186 -19.61 7.18 6.98
N PHE A 187 -19.12 7.53 8.16
CA PHE A 187 -19.90 7.41 9.39
C PHE A 187 -21.14 8.29 9.39
N ALA A 188 -21.08 9.48 8.82
CA ALA A 188 -22.26 10.33 8.67
C ALA A 188 -23.35 9.62 7.83
N ILE A 189 -22.95 8.99 6.73
CA ILE A 189 -23.88 8.23 5.86
C ILE A 189 -24.46 7.00 6.55
N TRP A 190 -23.68 6.30 7.36
CA TRP A 190 -24.14 5.08 8.04
C TRP A 190 -25.04 5.39 9.26
N MET A 191 -25.04 6.61 9.77
CA MET A 191 -25.91 7.04 10.87
C MET A 191 -27.30 7.49 10.39
N GLU A 192 -27.50 7.77 9.12
CA GLU A 192 -28.78 8.05 8.48
C GLU A 192 -29.56 6.75 8.17
#